data_aa878130595e19ba5b5d465769371dfa
#
_entry.id   aa878130595e19ba5b5d465769371dfa
#
_cell.length_a   1.000
_cell.length_b   1.000
_cell.length_c   1.000
_cell.angle_alpha   90.00
_cell.angle_beta   90.00
_cell.angle_gamma   90.00
#
_symmetry.space_group_name_H-M   'P 1'
#
loop_
_entity.id
_entity.type
_entity.pdbx_description
1 polymer ?
#
loop_
_entity_poly.entity_id
_entity_poly.type
_entity_poly.pdbx_seq_one_letter_code
_entity_poly.pdbx_strand_id
1 'polypeptide(L)'
;MTKVVETTGQRFARGLYSLGWYAGAPLAAGYLLWRSLRQPAYRRGWANRFGLAWPAARPGSGPRIWIHAVSVGETMAARPLVEGLLAASPGLRVLLTHMTPTGIETGERLFGDRVERCLLPYDMPHAVAGFLRHYDPVAGVLMETELWPNLVAAADARGMPLALVNARLSPRSLAKARRILSLVEPALARLDPVIAQTEGDAARLAELGCTASIAGNLKFDVHPDPALVERGRGWRPPDARPVVLAASTRDGEEALLLDAWPRTDALLSIVPRHPQRFEEVARLMERRFGPAFARRSAGEGADAGRGADPDRGGDTGAAANLGTGMGAVMAGRSAAALLGDSMGEMPAYYAMADVAILGGSLEPFGGQNLIEACALGVPVVMGPHTFNFAQAAEQAIEAGAALRVADPAEAVRVALEIAGDASRRQHMSEQALAFAGAHRGASERILARLLPLLGAVRLQDG
;
A
#
# COMPACT_ATOMS: atom_id res chain seq x y z
N MET A 1 13.34 -22.70 19.61
CA MET A 1 13.33 -21.35 20.24
C MET A 1 13.63 -21.46 21.72
N THR A 2 14.61 -20.74 22.23
CA THR A 2 14.90 -20.66 23.67
C THR A 2 13.79 -19.83 24.33
N LYS A 3 13.08 -20.40 25.32
CA LYS A 3 12.01 -19.66 26.03
C LYS A 3 12.61 -18.42 26.69
N VAL A 4 12.07 -17.26 26.37
CA VAL A 4 12.45 -16.01 27.03
C VAL A 4 11.90 -15.99 28.45
N VAL A 5 12.79 -16.01 29.45
CA VAL A 5 12.41 -15.97 30.88
C VAL A 5 12.36 -14.50 31.30
N GLU A 6 11.16 -14.00 31.57
CA GLU A 6 10.99 -12.67 32.15
C GLU A 6 11.52 -12.59 33.60
N THR A 7 12.21 -11.51 33.88
CA THR A 7 12.55 -11.14 35.27
C THR A 7 11.29 -10.81 36.08
N THR A 8 11.39 -10.80 37.41
CA THR A 8 10.27 -10.40 38.26
C THR A 8 9.78 -8.98 37.97
N GLY A 9 10.71 -8.05 37.71
CA GLY A 9 10.38 -6.67 37.33
C GLY A 9 9.63 -6.58 36.00
N GLN A 10 10.01 -7.36 34.96
CA GLN A 10 9.35 -7.40 33.66
C GLN A 10 7.95 -8.00 33.79
N ARG A 11 7.76 -9.07 34.57
CA ARG A 11 6.43 -9.64 34.85
C ARG A 11 5.53 -8.64 35.58
N PHE A 12 6.06 -7.90 36.56
CA PHE A 12 5.33 -6.86 37.27
C PHE A 12 4.91 -5.71 36.29
N ALA A 13 5.82 -5.24 35.43
CA ALA A 13 5.54 -4.21 34.43
C ALA A 13 4.43 -4.66 33.48
N ARG A 14 4.46 -5.91 32.99
CA ARG A 14 3.40 -6.47 32.15
C ARG A 14 2.08 -6.65 32.91
N GLY A 15 2.11 -6.97 34.18
CA GLY A 15 0.94 -6.99 35.05
C GLY A 15 0.27 -5.62 35.17
N LEU A 16 1.07 -4.56 35.41
CA LEU A 16 0.57 -3.17 35.43
C LEU A 16 0.01 -2.75 34.08
N TYR A 17 0.66 -3.08 33.00
CA TYR A 17 0.17 -2.83 31.64
C TYR A 17 -1.17 -3.51 31.40
N SER A 18 -1.33 -4.77 31.83
CA SER A 18 -2.59 -5.51 31.73
C SER A 18 -3.70 -4.88 32.56
N LEU A 19 -3.38 -4.45 33.79
CA LEU A 19 -4.33 -3.73 34.65
C LEU A 19 -4.75 -2.41 33.99
N GLY A 20 -3.80 -1.70 33.36
CA GLY A 20 -4.08 -0.48 32.60
C GLY A 20 -5.08 -0.70 31.46
N TRP A 21 -5.00 -1.83 30.75
CA TRP A 21 -5.99 -2.20 29.72
C TRP A 21 -7.38 -2.44 30.32
N TYR A 22 -7.49 -3.15 31.45
CA TYR A 22 -8.78 -3.38 32.10
C TYR A 22 -9.38 -2.08 32.63
N ALA A 23 -8.57 -1.24 33.29
CA ALA A 23 -9.01 0.07 33.78
C ALA A 23 -9.39 1.04 32.64
N GLY A 24 -8.69 0.95 31.50
CA GLY A 24 -8.95 1.75 30.31
C GLY A 24 -10.11 1.24 29.42
N ALA A 25 -10.60 0.01 29.65
CA ALA A 25 -11.64 -0.59 28.82
C ALA A 25 -12.93 0.27 28.70
N PRO A 26 -13.45 0.89 29.77
CA PRO A 26 -14.60 1.78 29.67
C PRO A 26 -14.31 3.00 28.78
N LEU A 27 -13.10 3.58 28.85
CA LEU A 27 -12.70 4.70 28.02
C LEU A 27 -12.58 4.28 26.54
N ALA A 28 -12.03 3.08 26.28
CA ALA A 28 -11.98 2.51 24.93
C ALA A 28 -13.40 2.29 24.37
N ALA A 29 -14.31 1.77 25.18
CA ALA A 29 -15.73 1.62 24.79
C ALA A 29 -16.40 2.96 24.51
N GLY A 30 -16.19 3.96 25.37
CA GLY A 30 -16.67 5.32 25.15
C GLY A 30 -16.13 5.96 23.87
N TYR A 31 -14.83 5.78 23.58
CA TYR A 31 -14.22 6.24 22.34
C TYR A 31 -14.83 5.54 21.11
N LEU A 32 -15.04 4.21 21.15
CA LEU A 32 -15.69 3.48 20.07
C LEU A 32 -17.13 3.95 19.87
N LEU A 33 -17.86 4.22 20.94
CA LEU A 33 -19.23 4.75 20.87
C LEU A 33 -19.22 6.11 20.18
N TRP A 34 -18.39 7.05 20.65
CA TRP A 34 -18.24 8.36 20.03
C TRP A 34 -17.87 8.29 18.55
N ARG A 35 -16.90 7.41 18.21
CA ARG A 35 -16.49 7.22 16.83
C ARG A 35 -17.58 6.59 15.97
N SER A 36 -18.38 5.69 16.53
CA SER A 36 -19.51 5.05 15.84
C SER A 36 -20.65 6.00 15.47
N LEU A 37 -20.75 7.16 16.15
CA LEU A 37 -21.68 8.21 15.78
C LEU A 37 -21.26 8.94 14.49
N ARG A 38 -19.94 9.06 14.27
CA ARG A 38 -19.37 9.72 13.08
C ARG A 38 -19.15 8.73 11.91
N GLN A 39 -18.80 7.48 12.23
CA GLN A 39 -18.50 6.42 11.27
C GLN A 39 -19.24 5.14 11.69
N PRO A 40 -20.44 4.86 11.13
CA PRO A 40 -21.28 3.72 11.53
C PRO A 40 -20.60 2.35 11.47
N ALA A 41 -19.57 2.18 10.61
CA ALA A 41 -18.78 0.95 10.52
C ALA A 41 -18.11 0.56 11.86
N TYR A 42 -17.80 1.52 12.75
CA TYR A 42 -17.26 1.26 14.08
C TYR A 42 -18.27 0.64 15.07
N ARG A 43 -19.55 0.53 14.73
CA ARG A 43 -20.55 -0.21 15.53
C ARG A 43 -20.33 -1.72 15.49
N ARG A 44 -19.60 -2.21 14.49
CA ARG A 44 -19.34 -3.64 14.29
C ARG A 44 -18.05 -4.07 14.99
N GLY A 45 -17.99 -5.33 15.41
CA GLY A 45 -16.76 -5.97 15.91
C GLY A 45 -16.35 -5.59 17.34
N TRP A 46 -17.23 -5.00 18.16
CA TRP A 46 -16.91 -4.71 19.57
C TRP A 46 -16.60 -5.98 20.36
N ALA A 47 -17.41 -7.03 20.15
CA ALA A 47 -17.19 -8.33 20.82
C ALA A 47 -15.79 -8.88 20.55
N ASN A 48 -15.27 -8.76 19.31
CA ASN A 48 -13.92 -9.16 18.95
C ASN A 48 -12.87 -8.33 19.70
N ARG A 49 -13.03 -6.99 19.73
CA ARG A 49 -12.06 -6.08 20.36
C ARG A 49 -11.89 -6.34 21.84
N PHE A 50 -12.99 -6.70 22.52
CA PHE A 50 -12.97 -7.00 23.95
C PHE A 50 -12.85 -8.50 24.26
N GLY A 51 -12.65 -9.35 23.26
CA GLY A 51 -12.45 -10.79 23.43
C GLY A 51 -13.69 -11.56 23.88
N LEU A 52 -14.89 -11.04 23.61
CA LEU A 52 -16.18 -11.63 24.02
C LEU A 52 -16.72 -12.65 23.01
N ALA A 53 -16.44 -12.45 21.73
CA ALA A 53 -16.84 -13.36 20.64
C ALA A 53 -15.96 -13.14 19.41
N TRP A 54 -15.87 -14.14 18.55
CA TRP A 54 -15.09 -14.15 17.32
C TRP A 54 -15.97 -14.54 16.14
N PRO A 55 -15.74 -14.01 14.92
CA PRO A 55 -16.29 -14.60 13.71
C PRO A 55 -15.92 -16.08 13.63
N ALA A 56 -16.82 -16.88 13.09
CA ALA A 56 -16.55 -18.30 12.90
C ALA A 56 -15.28 -18.48 12.06
N ALA A 57 -14.36 -19.29 12.56
CA ALA A 57 -13.20 -19.70 11.80
C ALA A 57 -13.66 -20.53 10.60
N ARG A 58 -13.14 -20.24 9.42
CA ARG A 58 -13.51 -21.01 8.23
C ARG A 58 -13.08 -22.47 8.40
N PRO A 59 -13.92 -23.43 7.97
CA PRO A 59 -13.54 -24.83 7.97
C PRO A 59 -12.39 -25.07 6.99
N GLY A 60 -11.53 -26.03 7.31
CA GLY A 60 -10.40 -26.43 6.47
C GLY A 60 -9.31 -27.10 7.30
N SER A 61 -8.59 -28.05 6.68
CA SER A 61 -7.56 -28.87 7.34
C SER A 61 -6.14 -28.29 7.21
N GLY A 62 -5.93 -27.25 6.39
CA GLY A 62 -4.61 -26.66 6.20
C GLY A 62 -4.16 -25.75 7.36
N PRO A 63 -2.85 -25.57 7.53
CA PRO A 63 -2.30 -24.69 8.55
C PRO A 63 -2.77 -23.26 8.35
N ARG A 64 -2.98 -22.53 9.44
CA ARG A 64 -3.37 -21.12 9.40
C ARG A 64 -2.17 -20.25 9.81
N ILE A 65 -1.76 -19.33 8.92
CA ILE A 65 -0.88 -18.23 9.29
C ILE A 65 -1.71 -16.99 9.60
N TRP A 66 -1.34 -16.30 10.67
CA TRP A 66 -1.96 -15.05 11.05
C TRP A 66 -1.06 -13.87 10.66
N ILE A 67 -1.63 -12.83 10.03
CA ILE A 67 -0.94 -11.59 9.67
C ILE A 67 -1.72 -10.42 10.28
N HIS A 68 -1.03 -9.54 11.00
CA HIS A 68 -1.62 -8.34 11.55
C HIS A 68 -1.19 -7.10 10.77
N ALA A 69 -2.15 -6.48 10.08
CA ALA A 69 -2.02 -5.23 9.34
C ALA A 69 -3.08 -4.24 9.83
N VAL A 70 -2.68 -3.26 10.64
CA VAL A 70 -3.57 -2.38 11.40
C VAL A 70 -4.51 -1.57 10.52
N SER A 71 -3.98 -0.98 9.44
CA SER A 71 -4.60 0.06 8.65
C SER A 71 -4.71 -0.30 7.17
N VAL A 72 -5.42 0.55 6.40
CA VAL A 72 -5.48 0.47 4.93
C VAL A 72 -4.08 0.42 4.31
N GLY A 73 -3.17 1.29 4.77
CA GLY A 73 -1.81 1.37 4.23
C GLY A 73 -1.00 0.10 4.46
N GLU A 74 -1.10 -0.49 5.66
CA GLU A 74 -0.45 -1.76 5.97
C GLU A 74 -1.09 -2.95 5.25
N THR A 75 -2.41 -2.95 5.09
CA THR A 75 -3.13 -3.97 4.32
C THR A 75 -2.69 -3.98 2.85
N MET A 76 -2.51 -2.79 2.26
CA MET A 76 -1.97 -2.65 0.90
C MET A 76 -0.51 -3.14 0.82
N ALA A 77 0.31 -2.77 1.80
CA ALA A 77 1.71 -3.21 1.88
C ALA A 77 1.84 -4.73 2.11
N ALA A 78 0.89 -5.34 2.82
CA ALA A 78 0.86 -6.79 3.04
C ALA A 78 0.50 -7.60 1.78
N ARG A 79 -0.06 -6.97 0.75
CA ARG A 79 -0.56 -7.69 -0.43
C ARG A 79 0.47 -8.62 -1.08
N PRO A 80 1.68 -8.18 -1.46
CA PRO A 80 2.65 -9.07 -2.09
C PRO A 80 3.07 -10.22 -1.15
N LEU A 81 3.11 -9.97 0.17
CA LEU A 81 3.40 -11.01 1.15
C LEU A 81 2.29 -12.06 1.22
N VAL A 82 1.02 -11.65 1.31
CA VAL A 82 -0.13 -12.56 1.35
C VAL A 82 -0.23 -13.37 0.07
N GLU A 83 -0.10 -12.74 -1.10
CA GLU A 83 -0.13 -13.42 -2.40
C GLU A 83 1.01 -14.44 -2.52
N GLY A 84 2.24 -14.05 -2.11
CA GLY A 84 3.39 -14.95 -2.12
C GLY A 84 3.23 -16.16 -1.19
N LEU A 85 2.68 -15.98 0.01
CA LEU A 85 2.40 -17.08 0.94
C LEU A 85 1.35 -18.05 0.39
N LEU A 86 0.26 -17.54 -0.21
CA LEU A 86 -0.78 -18.36 -0.83
C LEU A 86 -0.25 -19.14 -2.05
N ALA A 87 0.64 -18.52 -2.84
CA ALA A 87 1.25 -19.17 -3.99
C ALA A 87 2.27 -20.25 -3.58
N ALA A 88 3.07 -19.99 -2.54
CA ALA A 88 4.13 -20.89 -2.10
C ALA A 88 3.63 -22.14 -1.34
N SER A 89 2.43 -22.08 -0.75
CA SER A 89 1.88 -23.20 0.05
C SER A 89 0.40 -23.43 -0.25
N PRO A 90 0.08 -24.28 -1.23
CA PRO A 90 -1.29 -24.70 -1.48
C PRO A 90 -1.93 -25.30 -0.24
N GLY A 91 -3.15 -24.85 0.08
CA GLY A 91 -3.87 -25.24 1.29
C GLY A 91 -3.55 -24.40 2.55
N LEU A 92 -2.58 -23.47 2.48
CA LEU A 92 -2.37 -22.51 3.54
C LEU A 92 -3.59 -21.60 3.71
N ARG A 93 -4.03 -21.43 4.94
CA ARG A 93 -5.10 -20.47 5.30
C ARG A 93 -4.47 -19.20 5.87
N VAL A 94 -4.84 -18.06 5.37
CA VAL A 94 -4.37 -16.77 5.87
C VAL A 94 -5.49 -16.11 6.68
N LEU A 95 -5.19 -15.77 7.93
CA LEU A 95 -6.02 -14.91 8.76
C LEU A 95 -5.39 -13.52 8.80
N LEU A 96 -6.07 -12.52 8.26
CA LEU A 96 -5.64 -11.13 8.27
C LEU A 96 -6.43 -10.35 9.32
N THR A 97 -5.73 -9.70 10.24
CA THR A 97 -6.38 -8.91 11.30
C THR A 97 -6.07 -7.43 11.17
N HIS A 98 -7.04 -6.62 11.56
CA HIS A 98 -7.01 -5.15 11.45
C HIS A 98 -7.44 -4.49 12.75
N MET A 99 -7.07 -3.20 12.92
CA MET A 99 -7.62 -2.35 14.00
C MET A 99 -8.70 -1.39 13.51
N THR A 100 -8.93 -1.28 12.19
CA THR A 100 -9.91 -0.36 11.61
C THR A 100 -10.91 -1.08 10.69
N PRO A 101 -12.19 -0.64 10.65
CA PRO A 101 -13.16 -1.18 9.69
C PRO A 101 -12.72 -1.01 8.24
N THR A 102 -12.10 0.12 7.90
CA THR A 102 -11.57 0.39 6.56
C THR A 102 -10.42 -0.55 6.17
N GLY A 103 -9.65 -1.04 7.15
CA GLY A 103 -8.67 -2.12 6.93
C GLY A 103 -9.34 -3.41 6.50
N ILE A 104 -10.44 -3.83 7.19
CA ILE A 104 -11.22 -5.01 6.82
C ILE A 104 -11.79 -4.87 5.40
N GLU A 105 -12.43 -3.74 5.08
CA GLU A 105 -12.98 -3.46 3.74
C GLU A 105 -11.89 -3.52 2.66
N THR A 106 -10.69 -3.00 2.96
CA THR A 106 -9.55 -3.07 2.05
C THR A 106 -9.09 -4.52 1.84
N GLY A 107 -8.96 -5.29 2.92
CA GLY A 107 -8.63 -6.71 2.84
C GLY A 107 -9.68 -7.53 2.08
N GLU A 108 -10.97 -7.18 2.22
CA GLU A 108 -12.04 -7.81 1.45
C GLU A 108 -11.92 -7.53 -0.05
N ARG A 109 -11.70 -6.28 -0.41
CA ARG A 109 -11.53 -5.88 -1.82
C ARG A 109 -10.30 -6.51 -2.47
N LEU A 110 -9.19 -6.65 -1.73
CA LEU A 110 -7.93 -7.19 -2.28
C LEU A 110 -7.94 -8.70 -2.41
N PHE A 111 -8.51 -9.41 -1.44
CA PHE A 111 -8.33 -10.85 -1.32
C PHE A 111 -9.64 -11.66 -1.45
N GLY A 112 -10.79 -10.99 -1.41
CA GLY A 112 -12.09 -11.66 -1.45
C GLY A 112 -12.17 -12.78 -0.40
N ASP A 113 -12.65 -13.92 -0.83
CA ASP A 113 -12.80 -15.11 0.03
C ASP A 113 -11.53 -15.94 0.20
N ARG A 114 -10.42 -15.57 -0.41
CA ARG A 114 -9.14 -16.28 -0.27
C ARG A 114 -8.50 -16.11 1.12
N VAL A 115 -8.93 -15.09 1.89
CA VAL A 115 -8.33 -14.71 3.19
C VAL A 115 -9.43 -14.54 4.24
N GLU A 116 -9.24 -15.12 5.44
CA GLU A 116 -10.08 -14.86 6.60
C GLU A 116 -9.75 -13.48 7.18
N ARG A 117 -10.75 -12.75 7.69
CA ARG A 117 -10.54 -11.39 8.24
C ARG A 117 -11.31 -11.19 9.53
N CYS A 118 -10.66 -10.50 10.50
CA CYS A 118 -11.36 -10.02 11.69
C CYS A 118 -10.64 -8.80 12.30
N LEU A 119 -11.26 -8.20 13.31
CA LEU A 119 -10.57 -7.21 14.16
C LEU A 119 -9.71 -7.93 15.18
N LEU A 120 -8.47 -7.44 15.39
CA LEU A 120 -7.64 -7.90 16.49
C LEU A 120 -8.24 -7.44 17.82
N PRO A 121 -8.23 -8.27 18.89
CA PRO A 121 -8.62 -7.82 20.22
C PRO A 121 -7.65 -6.78 20.77
N TYR A 122 -8.12 -5.96 21.68
CA TYR A 122 -7.23 -5.17 22.55
C TYR A 122 -6.32 -6.10 23.36
N ASP A 123 -5.14 -5.61 23.71
CA ASP A 123 -4.10 -6.43 24.33
C ASP A 123 -4.39 -6.81 25.79
N MET A 124 -5.62 -7.27 26.03
CA MET A 124 -6.07 -7.82 27.31
C MET A 124 -5.72 -9.31 27.36
N PRO A 125 -5.12 -9.82 28.45
CA PRO A 125 -4.70 -11.21 28.56
C PRO A 125 -5.75 -12.25 28.15
N HIS A 126 -6.99 -12.10 28.62
CA HIS A 126 -8.08 -13.02 28.28
C HIS A 126 -8.49 -12.95 26.80
N ALA A 127 -8.48 -11.74 26.23
CA ALA A 127 -8.91 -11.50 24.86
C ALA A 127 -7.88 -12.07 23.86
N VAL A 128 -6.59 -11.81 24.07
CA VAL A 128 -5.53 -12.35 23.20
C VAL A 128 -5.42 -13.87 23.33
N ALA A 129 -5.54 -14.42 24.55
CA ALA A 129 -5.56 -15.87 24.74
C ALA A 129 -6.78 -16.54 24.08
N GLY A 130 -7.95 -15.89 24.16
CA GLY A 130 -9.17 -16.30 23.46
C GLY A 130 -9.04 -16.31 21.94
N PHE A 131 -8.46 -15.23 21.38
CA PHE A 131 -8.17 -15.10 19.97
C PHE A 131 -7.26 -16.22 19.45
N LEU A 132 -6.11 -16.42 20.11
CA LEU A 132 -5.15 -17.46 19.72
C LEU A 132 -5.74 -18.87 19.83
N ARG A 133 -6.60 -19.11 20.84
CA ARG A 133 -7.29 -20.41 20.97
C ARG A 133 -8.36 -20.64 19.91
N HIS A 134 -9.11 -19.58 19.54
CA HIS A 134 -10.21 -19.68 18.59
C HIS A 134 -9.72 -19.93 17.17
N TYR A 135 -8.71 -19.20 16.73
CA TYR A 135 -8.18 -19.32 15.36
C TYR A 135 -7.05 -20.33 15.22
N ASP A 136 -6.39 -20.66 16.32
CA ASP A 136 -5.28 -21.60 16.40
C ASP A 136 -4.27 -21.48 15.25
N PRO A 137 -3.64 -20.30 15.08
CA PRO A 137 -2.65 -20.09 14.05
C PRO A 137 -1.35 -20.83 14.39
N VAL A 138 -0.71 -21.42 13.37
CA VAL A 138 0.58 -22.11 13.53
C VAL A 138 1.76 -21.13 13.62
N ALA A 139 1.60 -19.93 13.04
CA ALA A 139 2.57 -18.85 13.09
C ALA A 139 1.86 -17.51 12.96
N GLY A 140 2.49 -16.43 13.44
CA GLY A 140 2.00 -15.08 13.32
C GLY A 140 3.01 -14.12 12.73
N VAL A 141 2.52 -13.08 12.05
CA VAL A 141 3.32 -12.01 11.44
C VAL A 141 2.73 -10.67 11.88
N LEU A 142 3.52 -9.88 12.59
CA LEU A 142 3.19 -8.50 12.95
C LEU A 142 3.86 -7.56 11.94
N MET A 143 3.15 -6.52 11.52
CA MET A 143 3.69 -5.54 10.58
C MET A 143 4.10 -4.23 11.25
N GLU A 144 5.13 -3.60 10.73
CA GLU A 144 5.64 -2.27 11.12
C GLU A 144 6.07 -2.17 12.59
N THR A 145 5.33 -1.46 13.44
CA THR A 145 5.68 -1.20 14.85
C THR A 145 4.70 -1.82 15.85
N GLU A 146 3.94 -2.79 15.40
CA GLU A 146 2.88 -3.41 16.20
C GLU A 146 3.44 -4.37 17.25
N LEU A 147 3.85 -3.82 18.38
CA LEU A 147 4.34 -4.58 19.51
C LEU A 147 3.29 -4.61 20.63
N TRP A 148 2.70 -5.78 20.86
CA TRP A 148 1.63 -6.04 21.81
C TRP A 148 2.11 -7.00 22.91
N PRO A 149 2.56 -6.52 24.10
CA PRO A 149 3.26 -7.34 25.09
C PRO A 149 2.50 -8.57 25.55
N ASN A 150 1.18 -8.47 25.79
CA ASN A 150 0.40 -9.63 26.23
C ASN A 150 0.18 -10.63 25.09
N LEU A 151 -0.08 -10.15 23.88
CA LEU A 151 -0.24 -10.98 22.70
C LEU A 151 1.03 -11.78 22.40
N VAL A 152 2.18 -11.10 22.40
CA VAL A 152 3.48 -11.74 22.20
C VAL A 152 3.77 -12.78 23.29
N ALA A 153 3.51 -12.44 24.55
CA ALA A 153 3.68 -13.39 25.67
C ALA A 153 2.73 -14.60 25.58
N ALA A 154 1.48 -14.38 25.12
CA ALA A 154 0.50 -15.45 24.93
C ALA A 154 0.88 -16.38 23.77
N ALA A 155 1.44 -15.84 22.70
CA ALA A 155 1.96 -16.63 21.58
C ALA A 155 3.17 -17.49 21.99
N ASP A 156 4.15 -16.88 22.69
CA ASP A 156 5.33 -17.58 23.22
C ASP A 156 4.92 -18.71 24.18
N ALA A 157 3.95 -18.47 25.08
CA ALA A 157 3.44 -19.49 25.98
C ALA A 157 2.81 -20.70 25.27
N ARG A 158 2.31 -20.51 24.04
CA ARG A 158 1.76 -21.57 23.17
C ARG A 158 2.83 -22.22 22.28
N GLY A 159 4.06 -21.74 22.29
CA GLY A 159 5.10 -22.15 21.35
C GLY A 159 4.85 -21.69 19.91
N MET A 160 3.95 -20.74 19.70
CA MET A 160 3.64 -20.19 18.39
C MET A 160 4.68 -19.14 17.98
N PRO A 161 5.42 -19.35 16.88
CA PRO A 161 6.39 -18.37 16.42
C PRO A 161 5.71 -17.09 15.93
N LEU A 162 6.29 -15.94 16.29
CA LEU A 162 5.88 -14.61 15.81
C LEU A 162 7.04 -13.94 15.12
N ALA A 163 6.81 -13.48 13.89
CA ALA A 163 7.71 -12.61 13.15
C ALA A 163 7.27 -11.15 13.26
N LEU A 164 8.23 -10.23 13.23
CA LEU A 164 7.97 -8.81 12.99
C LEU A 164 8.58 -8.43 11.65
N VAL A 165 7.74 -8.03 10.70
CA VAL A 165 8.17 -7.72 9.34
C VAL A 165 7.87 -6.27 8.97
N ASN A 166 8.62 -5.76 8.00
CA ASN A 166 8.53 -4.36 7.60
C ASN A 166 8.71 -3.43 8.82
N ALA A 167 9.55 -3.84 9.77
CA ALA A 167 9.71 -3.17 11.05
C ALA A 167 10.29 -1.77 10.88
N ARG A 168 9.64 -0.80 11.50
CA ARG A 168 10.02 0.60 11.46
C ARG A 168 10.06 1.16 12.87
N LEU A 169 11.15 1.83 13.23
CA LEU A 169 11.30 2.46 14.53
C LEU A 169 11.87 3.87 14.39
N SER A 170 11.02 4.91 14.46
CA SER A 170 11.49 6.29 14.39
C SER A 170 12.31 6.68 15.63
N PRO A 171 13.19 7.70 15.58
CA PRO A 171 13.90 8.21 16.75
C PRO A 171 12.96 8.58 17.91
N ARG A 172 11.80 9.16 17.59
CA ARG A 172 10.77 9.51 18.58
C ARG A 172 10.16 8.26 19.25
N SER A 173 9.91 7.20 18.45
CA SER A 173 9.39 5.93 18.95
C SER A 173 10.42 5.21 19.81
N LEU A 174 11.70 5.22 19.42
CA LEU A 174 12.81 4.70 20.23
C LEU A 174 12.87 5.40 21.59
N ALA A 175 12.81 6.74 21.64
CA ALA A 175 12.81 7.49 22.89
C ALA A 175 11.63 7.13 23.81
N LYS A 176 10.46 6.82 23.25
CA LYS A 176 9.30 6.32 24.01
C LYS A 176 9.53 4.90 24.50
N ALA A 177 10.03 4.00 23.65
CA ALA A 177 10.28 2.61 23.97
C ALA A 177 11.29 2.45 25.11
N ARG A 178 12.34 3.28 25.15
CA ARG A 178 13.33 3.31 26.26
C ARG A 178 12.70 3.63 27.61
N ARG A 179 11.60 4.39 27.69
CA ARG A 179 10.90 4.71 28.94
C ARG A 179 10.13 3.51 29.51
N ILE A 180 9.80 2.55 28.68
CA ILE A 180 9.05 1.34 29.01
C ILE A 180 9.81 0.07 28.61
N LEU A 181 11.14 0.11 28.71
CA LEU A 181 12.03 -0.95 28.23
C LEU A 181 11.71 -2.31 28.88
N SER A 182 11.29 -2.32 30.16
CA SER A 182 10.85 -3.54 30.85
C SER A 182 9.64 -4.24 30.21
N LEU A 183 8.87 -3.57 29.34
CA LEU A 183 7.81 -4.16 28.54
C LEU A 183 8.27 -4.49 27.13
N VAL A 184 9.07 -3.59 26.52
CA VAL A 184 9.47 -3.67 25.12
C VAL A 184 10.52 -4.74 24.89
N GLU A 185 11.57 -4.79 25.70
CA GLU A 185 12.68 -5.73 25.55
C GLU A 185 12.21 -7.20 25.57
N PRO A 186 11.45 -7.67 26.59
CA PRO A 186 11.01 -9.07 26.62
C PRO A 186 10.01 -9.40 25.51
N ALA A 187 9.27 -8.42 25.00
CA ALA A 187 8.39 -8.62 23.86
C ALA A 187 9.18 -8.75 22.56
N LEU A 188 10.16 -7.88 22.32
CA LEU A 188 11.05 -7.97 21.14
C LEU A 188 11.85 -9.27 21.14
N ALA A 189 12.36 -9.69 22.29
CA ALA A 189 13.16 -10.92 22.43
C ALA A 189 12.39 -12.21 22.05
N ARG A 190 11.06 -12.16 21.98
CA ARG A 190 10.19 -13.29 21.58
C ARG A 190 9.84 -13.30 20.10
N LEU A 191 10.26 -12.26 19.35
CA LEU A 191 9.98 -12.17 17.94
C LEU A 191 11.14 -12.71 17.11
N ASP A 192 10.87 -13.65 16.22
CA ASP A 192 11.86 -14.25 15.34
C ASP A 192 11.17 -14.80 14.08
N PRO A 193 11.54 -14.32 12.87
CA PRO A 193 12.52 -13.26 12.60
C PRO A 193 11.98 -11.84 12.85
N VAL A 194 12.92 -10.91 13.10
CA VAL A 194 12.65 -9.47 13.02
C VAL A 194 13.31 -8.93 11.76
N ILE A 195 12.51 -8.27 10.90
CA ILE A 195 12.94 -7.81 9.57
C ILE A 195 12.62 -6.33 9.43
N ALA A 196 13.65 -5.50 9.46
CA ALA A 196 13.56 -4.04 9.39
C ALA A 196 13.46 -3.52 7.95
N GLN A 197 12.90 -2.32 7.80
CA GLN A 197 12.84 -1.62 6.51
C GLN A 197 14.21 -1.09 6.09
N THR A 198 14.96 -0.50 7.02
CA THR A 198 16.22 0.20 6.74
C THR A 198 17.30 -0.15 7.77
N GLU A 199 18.55 0.13 7.44
CA GLU A 199 19.67 0.04 8.38
C GLU A 199 19.45 0.90 9.63
N GLY A 200 18.92 2.10 9.47
CA GLY A 200 18.60 2.98 10.58
C GLY A 200 17.52 2.42 11.51
N ASP A 201 16.53 1.69 10.98
CA ASP A 201 15.53 1.00 11.80
C ASP A 201 16.14 -0.20 12.53
N ALA A 202 16.98 -1.00 11.85
CA ALA A 202 17.70 -2.12 12.45
C ALA A 202 18.64 -1.66 13.59
N ALA A 203 19.39 -0.57 13.38
CA ALA A 203 20.26 0.02 14.40
C ALA A 203 19.46 0.45 15.64
N ARG A 204 18.32 1.11 15.46
CA ARG A 204 17.45 1.51 16.57
C ARG A 204 16.80 0.33 17.31
N LEU A 205 16.47 -0.76 16.60
CA LEU A 205 16.00 -1.99 17.21
C LEU A 205 17.12 -2.67 18.03
N ALA A 206 18.37 -2.63 17.53
CA ALA A 206 19.52 -3.15 18.26
C ALA A 206 19.75 -2.43 19.60
N GLU A 207 19.46 -1.12 19.68
CA GLU A 207 19.50 -0.36 20.93
C GLU A 207 18.45 -0.82 21.98
N LEU A 208 17.43 -1.54 21.54
CA LEU A 208 16.41 -2.18 22.39
C LEU A 208 16.70 -3.68 22.62
N GLY A 209 17.90 -4.16 22.28
CA GLY A 209 18.30 -5.55 22.44
C GLY A 209 17.79 -6.51 21.36
N CYS A 210 17.29 -6.00 20.23
CA CYS A 210 16.70 -6.82 19.18
C CYS A 210 17.57 -6.80 17.89
N THR A 211 18.04 -7.97 17.46
CA THR A 211 18.74 -8.13 16.18
C THR A 211 17.72 -8.24 15.05
N ALA A 212 17.84 -7.37 14.05
CA ALA A 212 16.97 -7.36 12.89
C ALA A 212 17.76 -7.52 11.58
N SER A 213 17.24 -8.32 10.66
CA SER A 213 17.71 -8.34 9.27
C SER A 213 17.02 -7.22 8.47
N ILE A 214 17.58 -6.83 7.33
CA ILE A 214 17.04 -5.75 6.50
C ILE A 214 16.45 -6.35 5.22
N ALA A 215 15.23 -5.96 4.89
CA ALA A 215 14.57 -6.39 3.67
C ALA A 215 14.12 -5.25 2.74
N GLY A 216 14.16 -4.01 3.18
CA GLY A 216 13.52 -2.90 2.50
C GLY A 216 12.06 -2.71 2.94
N ASN A 217 11.37 -1.76 2.34
CA ASN A 217 10.01 -1.42 2.70
C ASN A 217 9.01 -2.05 1.72
N LEU A 218 8.08 -2.85 2.23
CA LEU A 218 7.02 -3.50 1.45
C LEU A 218 6.16 -2.51 0.64
N LYS A 219 6.01 -1.28 1.10
CA LYS A 219 5.29 -0.23 0.36
C LYS A 219 5.96 0.16 -0.94
N PHE A 220 7.29 -0.07 -1.04
CA PHE A 220 8.09 0.23 -2.22
C PHE A 220 8.25 -0.98 -3.15
N ASP A 221 7.80 -2.15 -2.74
CA ASP A 221 7.87 -3.37 -3.54
C ASP A 221 6.70 -3.43 -4.53
N VAL A 222 6.73 -2.49 -5.46
CA VAL A 222 5.72 -2.32 -6.50
C VAL A 222 6.18 -3.02 -7.76
N HIS A 223 5.35 -3.92 -8.24
CA HIS A 223 5.54 -4.63 -9.52
C HIS A 223 4.43 -4.17 -10.49
N PRO A 224 4.69 -3.18 -11.35
CA PRO A 224 3.74 -2.78 -12.38
C PRO A 224 3.42 -3.96 -13.30
N ASP A 225 2.15 -4.16 -13.63
CA ASP A 225 1.72 -5.19 -14.56
C ASP A 225 2.35 -4.94 -15.95
N PRO A 226 3.19 -5.87 -16.48
CA PRO A 226 3.86 -5.69 -17.75
C PRO A 226 2.91 -5.47 -18.94
N ALA A 227 1.72 -6.08 -18.92
CA ALA A 227 0.72 -5.90 -19.96
C ALA A 227 0.14 -4.48 -19.95
N LEU A 228 -0.08 -3.90 -18.75
CA LEU A 228 -0.51 -2.51 -18.63
C LEU A 228 0.59 -1.54 -19.04
N VAL A 229 1.83 -1.82 -18.71
CA VAL A 229 2.99 -1.01 -19.11
C VAL A 229 3.12 -0.96 -20.63
N GLU A 230 3.06 -2.11 -21.30
CA GLU A 230 3.15 -2.18 -22.76
C GLU A 230 1.97 -1.47 -23.43
N ARG A 231 0.77 -1.64 -22.90
CA ARG A 231 -0.41 -0.91 -23.34
C ARG A 231 -0.21 0.61 -23.24
N GLY A 232 0.31 1.09 -22.12
CA GLY A 232 0.56 2.52 -21.91
C GLY A 232 1.60 3.10 -22.87
N ARG A 233 2.64 2.33 -23.19
CA ARG A 233 3.61 2.72 -24.24
C ARG A 233 2.93 2.91 -25.60
N GLY A 234 1.97 2.06 -25.93
CA GLY A 234 1.16 2.18 -27.13
C GLY A 234 0.18 3.37 -27.15
N TRP A 235 -0.05 4.03 -26.00
CA TRP A 235 -0.87 5.24 -25.90
C TRP A 235 -0.09 6.53 -26.14
N ARG A 236 1.23 6.48 -26.22
CA ARG A 236 2.04 7.67 -26.50
C ARG A 236 1.64 8.32 -27.82
N PRO A 237 1.57 9.67 -27.87
CA PRO A 237 1.31 10.38 -29.10
C PRO A 237 2.35 10.02 -30.17
N PRO A 238 1.93 9.77 -31.42
CA PRO A 238 2.85 9.37 -32.50
C PRO A 238 3.82 10.48 -32.92
N ASP A 239 3.48 11.74 -32.63
CA ASP A 239 4.31 12.91 -32.85
C ASP A 239 5.40 13.13 -31.81
N ALA A 240 5.54 12.21 -30.86
CA ALA A 240 6.55 12.20 -29.80
C ALA A 240 6.54 13.46 -28.91
N ARG A 241 5.44 14.25 -28.90
CA ARG A 241 5.32 15.40 -28.01
C ARG A 241 5.37 14.99 -26.54
N PRO A 242 5.80 15.90 -25.63
CA PRO A 242 5.86 15.63 -24.22
C PRO A 242 4.49 15.29 -23.60
N VAL A 243 4.48 14.36 -22.64
CA VAL A 243 3.27 13.95 -21.92
C VAL A 243 3.43 14.24 -20.42
N VAL A 244 2.60 15.13 -19.89
CA VAL A 244 2.50 15.43 -18.47
C VAL A 244 1.27 14.75 -17.89
N LEU A 245 1.48 13.93 -16.88
CA LEU A 245 0.41 13.19 -16.19
C LEU A 245 0.09 13.83 -14.84
N ALA A 246 -1.15 14.27 -14.62
CA ALA A 246 -1.68 14.57 -13.31
C ALA A 246 -2.28 13.29 -12.72
N ALA A 247 -1.52 12.62 -11.85
CA ALA A 247 -1.76 11.25 -11.40
C ALA A 247 -2.60 11.18 -10.13
N SER A 248 -3.77 10.55 -10.19
CA SER A 248 -4.65 10.32 -9.04
C SER A 248 -5.08 11.62 -8.33
N THR A 249 -5.54 12.59 -9.09
CA THR A 249 -5.95 13.91 -8.60
C THR A 249 -7.14 13.84 -7.64
N ARG A 250 -7.21 14.82 -6.75
CA ARG A 250 -8.24 14.98 -5.73
C ARG A 250 -9.06 16.24 -6.00
N ASP A 251 -10.10 16.37 -5.20
CA ASP A 251 -11.09 17.45 -5.32
C ASP A 251 -10.44 18.85 -5.34
N GLY A 252 -10.74 19.64 -6.36
CA GLY A 252 -10.19 20.99 -6.57
C GLY A 252 -8.87 21.05 -7.34
N GLU A 253 -8.01 20.03 -7.27
CA GLU A 253 -6.68 20.06 -7.91
C GLU A 253 -6.77 20.16 -9.44
N GLU A 254 -7.77 19.51 -10.05
CA GLU A 254 -7.92 19.53 -11.52
C GLU A 254 -8.21 20.93 -12.04
N ALA A 255 -9.06 21.69 -11.36
CA ALA A 255 -9.36 23.06 -11.74
C ALA A 255 -8.10 23.95 -11.64
N LEU A 256 -7.35 23.84 -10.54
CA LEU A 256 -6.10 24.58 -10.33
C LEU A 256 -5.04 24.26 -11.39
N LEU A 257 -4.89 22.97 -11.74
CA LEU A 257 -3.96 22.55 -12.79
C LEU A 257 -4.38 23.05 -14.18
N LEU A 258 -5.68 23.00 -14.49
CA LEU A 258 -6.23 23.49 -15.77
C LEU A 258 -6.10 25.00 -15.91
N ASP A 259 -6.29 25.76 -14.83
CA ASP A 259 -6.12 27.22 -14.81
C ASP A 259 -4.64 27.62 -15.02
N ALA A 260 -3.72 26.84 -14.43
CA ALA A 260 -2.29 27.06 -14.57
C ALA A 260 -1.71 26.55 -15.92
N TRP A 261 -2.46 25.69 -16.65
CA TRP A 261 -1.95 25.06 -17.87
C TRP A 261 -1.82 26.07 -19.03
N PRO A 262 -0.61 26.33 -19.56
CA PRO A 262 -0.41 27.29 -20.64
C PRO A 262 -0.84 26.72 -22.00
N ARG A 263 -0.73 27.52 -23.06
CA ARG A 263 -0.74 27.02 -24.42
C ARG A 263 0.60 26.35 -24.73
N THR A 264 0.57 25.06 -25.03
CA THR A 264 1.74 24.21 -25.25
C THR A 264 1.40 23.06 -26.17
N ASP A 265 2.39 22.46 -26.81
CA ASP A 265 2.24 21.25 -27.62
C ASP A 265 2.23 19.98 -26.74
N ALA A 266 2.56 20.08 -25.44
CA ALA A 266 2.53 18.96 -24.53
C ALA A 266 1.09 18.43 -24.34
N LEU A 267 0.95 17.11 -24.24
CA LEU A 267 -0.28 16.44 -23.84
C LEU A 267 -0.45 16.50 -22.33
N LEU A 268 -1.58 17.04 -21.87
CA LEU A 268 -1.99 16.91 -20.46
C LEU A 268 -2.88 15.68 -20.29
N SER A 269 -2.44 14.71 -19.48
CA SER A 269 -3.29 13.60 -19.04
C SER A 269 -3.71 13.82 -17.60
N ILE A 270 -5.01 13.79 -17.29
CA ILE A 270 -5.54 13.88 -15.92
C ILE A 270 -6.24 12.58 -15.57
N VAL A 271 -5.85 11.96 -14.45
CA VAL A 271 -6.46 10.72 -13.93
C VAL A 271 -6.99 11.00 -12.53
N PRO A 272 -8.30 11.22 -12.34
CA PRO A 272 -8.90 11.43 -11.02
C PRO A 272 -8.86 10.16 -10.18
N ARG A 273 -8.63 10.32 -8.87
CA ARG A 273 -8.55 9.20 -7.91
C ARG A 273 -9.86 8.44 -7.74
N HIS A 274 -10.99 9.12 -7.90
CA HIS A 274 -12.31 8.59 -7.62
C HIS A 274 -13.22 8.62 -8.85
N PRO A 275 -13.86 7.49 -9.20
CA PRO A 275 -14.74 7.40 -10.38
C PRO A 275 -15.90 8.41 -10.36
N GLN A 276 -16.40 8.78 -9.18
CA GLN A 276 -17.48 9.75 -9.02
C GLN A 276 -17.14 11.14 -9.58
N ARG A 277 -15.85 11.42 -9.78
CA ARG A 277 -15.38 12.70 -10.29
C ARG A 277 -15.16 12.71 -11.82
N PHE A 278 -15.21 11.56 -12.48
CA PHE A 278 -14.89 11.47 -13.91
C PHE A 278 -15.73 12.44 -14.77
N GLU A 279 -17.02 12.51 -14.53
CA GLU A 279 -17.91 13.39 -15.32
C GLU A 279 -17.71 14.88 -15.00
N GLU A 280 -17.40 15.22 -13.76
CA GLU A 280 -17.09 16.60 -13.36
C GLU A 280 -15.80 17.07 -14.04
N VAL A 281 -14.74 16.26 -13.96
CA VAL A 281 -13.44 16.57 -14.56
C VAL A 281 -13.53 16.57 -16.09
N ALA A 282 -14.32 15.67 -16.68
CA ALA A 282 -14.59 15.69 -18.13
C ALA A 282 -15.14 17.04 -18.59
N ARG A 283 -16.15 17.58 -17.87
CA ARG A 283 -16.74 18.90 -18.19
C ARG A 283 -15.72 20.04 -18.04
N LEU A 284 -14.84 19.98 -17.06
CA LEU A 284 -13.76 20.97 -16.87
C LEU A 284 -12.80 20.94 -18.07
N MET A 285 -12.35 19.75 -18.48
CA MET A 285 -11.43 19.56 -19.59
C MET A 285 -12.06 19.91 -20.93
N GLU A 286 -13.33 19.54 -21.13
CA GLU A 286 -14.07 19.88 -22.36
C GLU A 286 -14.22 21.40 -22.53
N ARG A 287 -14.55 22.13 -21.45
CA ARG A 287 -14.59 23.61 -21.49
C ARG A 287 -13.24 24.23 -21.81
N ARG A 288 -12.14 23.63 -21.36
CA ARG A 288 -10.79 24.17 -21.51
C ARG A 288 -10.18 23.87 -22.88
N PHE A 289 -10.41 22.67 -23.42
CA PHE A 289 -9.74 22.15 -24.62
C PHE A 289 -10.68 21.94 -25.80
N GLY A 290 -12.01 21.95 -25.60
CA GLY A 290 -13.00 21.75 -26.67
C GLY A 290 -12.75 20.46 -27.47
N PRO A 291 -12.67 20.51 -28.79
CA PRO A 291 -12.48 19.32 -29.63
C PRO A 291 -11.11 18.66 -29.48
N ALA A 292 -10.15 19.32 -28.87
CA ALA A 292 -8.82 18.74 -28.55
C ALA A 292 -8.80 17.95 -27.23
N PHE A 293 -9.97 17.70 -26.64
CA PHE A 293 -10.15 16.84 -25.47
C PHE A 293 -10.52 15.42 -25.88
N ALA A 294 -9.92 14.42 -25.23
CA ALA A 294 -10.22 13.00 -25.40
C ALA A 294 -10.45 12.31 -24.04
N ARG A 295 -11.27 11.26 -24.05
CA ARG A 295 -11.51 10.38 -22.89
C ARG A 295 -10.95 8.99 -23.17
N ARG A 296 -10.39 8.35 -22.16
CA ARG A 296 -9.90 6.96 -22.24
C ARG A 296 -11.04 5.98 -22.57
N SER A 297 -12.20 6.14 -21.92
CA SER A 297 -13.38 5.30 -22.14
C SER A 297 -13.93 5.36 -23.58
N ALA A 298 -13.73 6.46 -24.29
CA ALA A 298 -14.15 6.59 -25.68
C ALA A 298 -13.34 5.68 -26.65
N GLY A 299 -12.13 5.26 -26.25
CA GLY A 299 -11.31 4.30 -27.01
C GLY A 299 -11.82 2.86 -26.93
N GLU A 300 -12.55 2.50 -25.90
CA GLU A 300 -13.12 1.14 -25.74
C GLU A 300 -14.29 0.87 -26.69
N GLY A 301 -15.08 1.90 -26.99
CA GLY A 301 -16.19 1.79 -27.95
C GLY A 301 -15.75 1.58 -29.41
N ALA A 302 -14.54 2.00 -29.77
CA ALA A 302 -13.99 1.79 -31.10
C ALA A 302 -13.52 0.34 -31.36
N ASP A 303 -13.15 -0.37 -30.30
CA ASP A 303 -12.74 -1.79 -30.36
C ASP A 303 -13.95 -2.75 -30.34
N ALA A 304 -15.04 -2.37 -29.67
CA ALA A 304 -16.27 -3.19 -29.61
C ALA A 304 -17.10 -3.16 -30.93
N GLY A 305 -16.88 -2.17 -31.77
CA GLY A 305 -17.63 -1.98 -33.04
C GLY A 305 -17.06 -2.69 -34.27
N ARG A 306 -15.92 -3.39 -34.18
CA ARG A 306 -15.33 -4.17 -35.27
C ARG A 306 -15.52 -5.66 -35.07
N GLY A 307 -16.76 -6.10 -35.27
CA GLY A 307 -17.08 -7.43 -35.76
C GLY A 307 -16.81 -8.59 -34.82
N ALA A 308 -17.76 -8.92 -33.95
CA ALA A 308 -17.98 -10.30 -33.60
C ALA A 308 -18.83 -10.95 -34.72
N ASP A 309 -18.19 -11.62 -35.68
CA ASP A 309 -18.83 -12.62 -36.52
C ASP A 309 -18.97 -13.89 -35.68
N PRO A 310 -20.21 -14.35 -35.35
CA PRO A 310 -20.39 -15.47 -34.42
C PRO A 310 -20.02 -16.84 -35.00
N ASP A 311 -19.54 -16.93 -36.24
CA ASP A 311 -19.36 -18.21 -36.97
C ASP A 311 -17.92 -18.61 -37.27
N ARG A 312 -16.90 -17.96 -36.67
CA ARG A 312 -15.52 -18.43 -36.77
C ARG A 312 -14.98 -18.91 -35.43
N GLY A 313 -15.15 -20.19 -35.18
CA GLY A 313 -14.42 -20.91 -34.13
C GLY A 313 -12.92 -20.90 -34.44
N GLY A 314 -12.13 -20.33 -33.52
CA GLY A 314 -10.67 -20.27 -33.60
C GLY A 314 -10.10 -19.54 -32.39
N ASP A 315 -9.67 -20.30 -31.40
CA ASP A 315 -8.91 -19.92 -30.24
C ASP A 315 -7.61 -19.23 -30.67
N THR A 316 -7.24 -18.13 -30.06
CA THR A 316 -6.02 -17.29 -30.09
C THR A 316 -6.30 -15.85 -30.55
N GLY A 317 -6.29 -14.90 -29.63
CA GLY A 317 -6.13 -13.51 -30.00
C GLY A 317 -6.79 -12.42 -29.17
N ALA A 318 -7.38 -12.71 -28.01
CA ALA A 318 -8.02 -11.66 -27.20
C ALA A 318 -7.05 -10.67 -26.52
N ALA A 319 -5.77 -11.00 -26.46
CA ALA A 319 -4.76 -10.13 -25.80
C ALA A 319 -4.10 -9.10 -26.75
N ALA A 320 -4.20 -9.27 -28.07
CA ALA A 320 -3.44 -8.46 -29.03
C ALA A 320 -4.14 -7.18 -29.50
N ASN A 321 -5.45 -7.00 -29.26
CA ASN A 321 -6.24 -5.90 -29.87
C ASN A 321 -6.61 -4.74 -28.94
N LEU A 322 -6.27 -4.81 -27.64
CA LEU A 322 -6.64 -3.78 -26.66
C LEU A 322 -5.75 -2.50 -26.71
N GLY A 323 -4.67 -2.51 -27.49
CA GLY A 323 -3.77 -1.36 -27.62
C GLY A 323 -4.08 -0.40 -28.79
N THR A 324 -4.82 -0.86 -29.80
CA THR A 324 -5.00 -0.12 -31.05
C THR A 324 -6.05 1.00 -30.98
N GLY A 325 -7.08 0.86 -30.14
CA GLY A 325 -8.16 1.85 -30.05
C GLY A 325 -7.70 3.21 -29.52
N MET A 326 -6.87 3.23 -28.47
CA MET A 326 -6.40 4.48 -27.86
C MET A 326 -5.36 5.18 -28.73
N GLY A 327 -4.44 4.44 -29.35
CA GLY A 327 -3.50 4.98 -30.35
C GLY A 327 -4.22 5.64 -31.51
N ALA A 328 -5.32 5.05 -31.99
CA ALA A 328 -6.16 5.62 -33.04
C ALA A 328 -6.92 6.88 -32.58
N VAL A 329 -7.39 6.92 -31.32
CA VAL A 329 -8.03 8.12 -30.73
C VAL A 329 -7.01 9.26 -30.61
N MET A 330 -5.77 8.94 -30.22
CA MET A 330 -4.69 9.93 -30.10
C MET A 330 -4.14 10.37 -31.45
N ALA A 331 -4.08 9.48 -32.47
CA ALA A 331 -3.62 9.78 -33.80
C ALA A 331 -4.68 10.50 -34.69
N GLY A 332 -5.95 10.15 -34.52
CA GLY A 332 -7.05 10.73 -35.29
C GLY A 332 -7.53 12.10 -34.80
N ARG A 333 -7.14 12.48 -33.58
CA ARG A 333 -7.39 13.80 -32.98
C ARG A 333 -6.05 14.32 -32.51
N SER A 334 -5.68 15.52 -32.91
CA SER A 334 -4.60 16.27 -32.27
C SER A 334 -4.99 16.63 -30.83
N ALA A 335 -5.18 15.58 -29.98
CA ALA A 335 -5.70 15.76 -28.64
C ALA A 335 -4.65 16.48 -27.78
N ALA A 336 -4.96 17.67 -27.27
CA ALA A 336 -4.12 18.40 -26.32
C ALA A 336 -4.33 17.92 -24.87
N ALA A 337 -5.44 17.23 -24.59
CA ALA A 337 -5.76 16.75 -23.27
C ALA A 337 -6.46 15.38 -23.31
N LEU A 338 -6.11 14.52 -22.33
CA LEU A 338 -6.66 13.18 -22.13
C LEU A 338 -7.18 13.03 -20.69
N LEU A 339 -8.45 12.67 -20.54
CA LEU A 339 -8.99 12.20 -19.27
C LEU A 339 -8.81 10.68 -19.12
N GLY A 340 -8.14 10.27 -18.08
CA GLY A 340 -8.08 8.88 -17.65
C GLY A 340 -9.27 8.53 -16.77
N ASP A 341 -10.38 8.18 -17.37
CA ASP A 341 -11.64 7.82 -16.71
C ASP A 341 -11.80 6.30 -16.56
N SER A 342 -10.73 5.63 -16.15
CA SER A 342 -10.68 4.20 -15.90
C SER A 342 -10.03 3.88 -14.56
N MET A 343 -10.35 2.71 -14.01
CA MET A 343 -9.79 2.24 -12.74
C MET A 343 -8.83 1.07 -12.97
N GLY A 344 -7.75 1.05 -12.19
CA GLY A 344 -6.77 -0.04 -12.23
C GLY A 344 -5.72 0.06 -13.35
N GLU A 345 -5.76 1.10 -14.19
CA GLU A 345 -4.84 1.30 -15.31
C GLU A 345 -3.69 2.28 -15.04
N MET A 346 -3.43 2.67 -13.77
CA MET A 346 -2.35 3.62 -13.44
C MET A 346 -0.97 3.25 -14.02
N PRO A 347 -0.54 1.96 -14.06
CA PRO A 347 0.72 1.60 -14.70
C PRO A 347 0.77 1.98 -16.19
N ALA A 348 -0.35 1.91 -16.91
CA ALA A 348 -0.42 2.33 -18.31
C ALA A 348 -0.29 3.86 -18.47
N TYR A 349 -0.95 4.64 -17.61
CA TYR A 349 -0.81 6.09 -17.61
C TYR A 349 0.61 6.55 -17.27
N TYR A 350 1.26 5.91 -16.28
CA TYR A 350 2.67 6.20 -16.00
C TYR A 350 3.58 5.81 -17.18
N ALA A 351 3.36 4.65 -17.79
CA ALA A 351 4.17 4.21 -18.94
C ALA A 351 4.05 5.10 -20.17
N MET A 352 2.96 5.86 -20.29
CA MET A 352 2.77 6.88 -21.32
C MET A 352 3.49 8.19 -20.99
N ALA A 353 3.67 8.52 -19.71
CA ALA A 353 4.08 9.84 -19.24
C ALA A 353 5.59 10.08 -19.31
N ASP A 354 5.98 11.34 -19.53
CA ASP A 354 7.36 11.82 -19.39
C ASP A 354 7.64 12.38 -17.99
N VAL A 355 6.60 12.88 -17.31
CA VAL A 355 6.63 13.40 -15.94
C VAL A 355 5.26 13.28 -15.31
N ALA A 356 5.20 13.06 -14.00
CA ALA A 356 3.95 12.97 -13.25
C ALA A 356 3.85 14.08 -12.20
N ILE A 357 2.75 14.82 -12.18
CA ILE A 357 2.33 15.66 -11.07
C ILE A 357 1.49 14.79 -10.13
N LEU A 358 1.91 14.66 -8.88
CA LEU A 358 1.30 13.77 -7.91
C LEU A 358 0.03 14.39 -7.30
N GLY A 359 -1.12 13.80 -7.56
CA GLY A 359 -2.39 14.23 -6.99
C GLY A 359 -2.47 14.05 -5.48
N GLY A 360 -3.36 14.77 -4.84
CA GLY A 360 -3.52 14.83 -3.39
C GLY A 360 -2.37 15.51 -2.66
N SER A 361 -1.42 16.11 -3.39
CA SER A 361 -0.25 16.76 -2.84
C SER A 361 -0.29 18.30 -2.97
N LEU A 362 -1.05 18.82 -3.90
CA LEU A 362 -1.23 20.26 -4.12
C LEU A 362 -2.23 20.85 -3.12
N GLU A 363 -3.25 20.07 -2.78
CA GLU A 363 -4.21 20.34 -1.72
C GLU A 363 -3.97 19.39 -0.52
N PRO A 364 -4.46 19.68 0.70
CA PRO A 364 -4.08 18.99 1.93
C PRO A 364 -4.68 17.57 2.08
N PHE A 365 -4.57 16.74 1.04
CA PHE A 365 -5.01 15.33 1.05
C PHE A 365 -3.89 14.34 1.40
N GLY A 366 -2.63 14.80 1.48
CA GLY A 366 -1.50 14.00 1.96
C GLY A 366 -0.71 13.25 0.89
N GLY A 367 -0.96 13.53 -0.38
CA GLY A 367 -0.27 12.90 -1.51
C GLY A 367 -0.73 11.47 -1.81
N GLN A 368 -0.51 11.03 -3.05
CA GLN A 368 -0.73 9.66 -3.51
C GLN A 368 0.58 8.87 -3.55
N ASN A 369 0.54 7.62 -4.02
CA ASN A 369 1.71 6.75 -4.11
C ASN A 369 2.64 7.17 -5.25
N LEU A 370 3.78 7.76 -4.92
CA LEU A 370 4.80 8.18 -5.89
C LEU A 370 5.67 7.00 -6.37
N ILE A 371 5.66 5.89 -5.65
CA ILE A 371 6.57 4.77 -5.91
C ILE A 371 6.22 4.07 -7.22
N GLU A 372 4.93 4.03 -7.56
CA GLU A 372 4.47 3.48 -8.85
C GLU A 372 5.04 4.25 -10.05
N ALA A 373 5.10 5.58 -9.95
CA ALA A 373 5.73 6.43 -10.95
C ALA A 373 7.24 6.13 -11.04
N CYS A 374 7.93 6.15 -9.89
CA CYS A 374 9.37 5.89 -9.82
C CYS A 374 9.74 4.49 -10.32
N ALA A 375 8.90 3.47 -10.08
CA ALA A 375 9.11 2.10 -10.55
C ALA A 375 9.10 1.96 -12.09
N LEU A 376 8.49 2.92 -12.77
CA LEU A 376 8.46 3.04 -14.23
C LEU A 376 9.41 4.11 -14.77
N GLY A 377 10.27 4.68 -13.91
CA GLY A 377 11.23 5.70 -14.30
C GLY A 377 10.58 7.06 -14.64
N VAL A 378 9.41 7.35 -14.08
CA VAL A 378 8.73 8.61 -14.32
C VAL A 378 9.12 9.62 -13.24
N PRO A 379 9.78 10.76 -13.60
CA PRO A 379 10.05 11.86 -12.69
C PRO A 379 8.78 12.37 -12.04
N VAL A 380 8.85 12.71 -10.73
CA VAL A 380 7.68 13.13 -9.96
C VAL A 380 7.79 14.59 -9.53
N VAL A 381 6.74 15.36 -9.76
CA VAL A 381 6.54 16.70 -9.19
C VAL A 381 5.40 16.59 -8.16
N MET A 382 5.61 17.08 -6.94
CA MET A 382 4.63 17.01 -5.86
C MET A 382 4.50 18.35 -5.13
N GLY A 383 3.30 18.64 -4.65
CA GLY A 383 3.02 19.80 -3.82
C GLY A 383 3.53 19.64 -2.38
N PRO A 384 3.18 20.59 -1.48
CA PRO A 384 3.68 20.60 -0.10
C PRO A 384 3.04 19.52 0.79
N HIS A 385 1.93 18.95 0.40
CA HIS A 385 1.13 18.04 1.24
C HIS A 385 1.41 16.57 0.90
N THR A 386 2.43 15.98 1.53
CA THR A 386 2.84 14.59 1.29
C THR A 386 2.81 13.71 2.55
N PHE A 387 2.02 14.08 3.56
CA PHE A 387 2.07 13.45 4.89
C PHE A 387 1.68 11.96 4.91
N ASN A 388 0.89 11.45 3.95
CA ASN A 388 0.60 10.02 3.82
C ASN A 388 1.83 9.21 3.37
N PHE A 389 2.74 9.85 2.61
CA PHE A 389 3.95 9.26 2.04
C PHE A 389 5.20 10.08 2.40
N ALA A 390 5.20 10.79 3.54
CA ALA A 390 6.24 11.76 3.89
C ALA A 390 7.67 11.20 3.74
N GLN A 391 7.93 10.00 4.28
CA GLN A 391 9.25 9.38 4.18
C GLN A 391 9.64 9.07 2.74
N ALA A 392 8.71 8.50 1.95
CA ALA A 392 8.96 8.18 0.55
C ALA A 392 9.21 9.44 -0.28
N ALA A 393 8.46 10.50 0.00
CA ALA A 393 8.62 11.79 -0.66
C ALA A 393 10.00 12.41 -0.39
N GLU A 394 10.45 12.44 0.88
CA GLU A 394 11.78 12.95 1.23
C GLU A 394 12.90 12.12 0.58
N GLN A 395 12.81 10.79 0.67
CA GLN A 395 13.80 9.90 0.07
C GLN A 395 13.87 10.03 -1.47
N ALA A 396 12.73 10.19 -2.13
CA ALA A 396 12.68 10.39 -3.58
C ALA A 396 13.27 11.75 -3.99
N ILE A 397 13.09 12.80 -3.18
CA ILE A 397 13.71 14.12 -3.39
C ILE A 397 15.22 14.02 -3.20
N GLU A 398 15.68 13.41 -2.11
CA GLU A 398 17.09 13.19 -1.84
C GLU A 398 17.78 12.37 -2.93
N ALA A 399 17.09 11.39 -3.50
CA ALA A 399 17.58 10.59 -4.62
C ALA A 399 17.55 11.34 -5.97
N GLY A 400 16.97 12.54 -6.07
CA GLY A 400 16.81 13.25 -7.33
C GLY A 400 15.70 12.70 -8.26
N ALA A 401 14.86 11.81 -7.76
CA ALA A 401 13.72 11.22 -8.48
C ALA A 401 12.47 12.10 -8.49
N ALA A 402 12.39 13.04 -7.54
CA ALA A 402 11.21 13.88 -7.34
C ALA A 402 11.58 15.32 -6.96
N LEU A 403 10.67 16.25 -7.22
CA LEU A 403 10.78 17.65 -6.82
C LEU A 403 9.54 18.07 -6.05
N ARG A 404 9.73 18.86 -5.00
CA ARG A 404 8.65 19.53 -4.26
C ARG A 404 8.48 20.95 -4.76
N VAL A 405 7.25 21.36 -4.97
CA VAL A 405 6.84 22.69 -5.44
C VAL A 405 5.87 23.33 -4.45
N ALA A 406 5.75 24.66 -4.51
CA ALA A 406 4.93 25.39 -3.57
C ALA A 406 3.43 25.40 -3.92
N ASP A 407 3.09 25.41 -5.22
CA ASP A 407 1.73 25.59 -5.69
C ASP A 407 1.47 24.93 -7.05
N PRO A 408 0.20 24.86 -7.52
CA PRO A 408 -0.17 24.26 -8.81
C PRO A 408 0.48 24.92 -10.02
N ALA A 409 0.71 26.25 -10.00
CA ALA A 409 1.31 26.97 -11.12
C ALA A 409 2.79 26.58 -11.26
N GLU A 410 3.50 26.50 -10.15
CA GLU A 410 4.87 25.98 -10.12
C GLU A 410 4.92 24.50 -10.54
N ALA A 411 3.94 23.67 -10.13
CA ALA A 411 3.88 22.27 -10.52
C ALA A 411 3.79 22.11 -12.05
N VAL A 412 2.91 22.85 -12.67
CA VAL A 412 2.75 22.84 -14.14
C VAL A 412 4.02 23.33 -14.83
N ARG A 413 4.60 24.45 -14.38
CA ARG A 413 5.81 25.02 -14.97
C ARG A 413 6.98 24.04 -14.90
N VAL A 414 7.25 23.48 -13.71
CA VAL A 414 8.36 22.54 -13.49
C VAL A 414 8.13 21.23 -14.25
N ALA A 415 6.90 20.73 -14.32
CA ALA A 415 6.58 19.53 -15.09
C ALA A 415 6.85 19.75 -16.59
N LEU A 416 6.45 20.89 -17.15
CA LEU A 416 6.70 21.21 -18.56
C LEU A 416 8.21 21.40 -18.85
N GLU A 417 8.96 22.00 -17.92
CA GLU A 417 10.43 22.14 -18.03
C GLU A 417 11.09 20.74 -18.07
N ILE A 418 10.72 19.83 -17.18
CA ILE A 418 11.25 18.46 -17.16
C ILE A 418 10.86 17.73 -18.45
N ALA A 419 9.59 17.82 -18.86
CA ALA A 419 9.09 17.14 -20.03
C ALA A 419 9.75 17.62 -21.33
N GLY A 420 10.10 18.92 -21.42
CA GLY A 420 10.78 19.54 -22.55
C GLY A 420 12.31 19.35 -22.58
N ASP A 421 12.93 19.06 -21.45
CA ASP A 421 14.39 18.85 -21.35
C ASP A 421 14.71 17.34 -21.28
N ALA A 422 15.12 16.78 -22.41
CA ALA A 422 15.42 15.35 -22.53
C ALA A 422 16.56 14.90 -21.61
N SER A 423 17.58 15.72 -21.37
CA SER A 423 18.71 15.38 -20.50
C SER A 423 18.30 15.35 -19.04
N ARG A 424 17.59 16.37 -18.59
CA ARG A 424 17.05 16.44 -17.23
C ARG A 424 16.06 15.32 -16.96
N ARG A 425 15.15 15.06 -17.90
CA ARG A 425 14.19 13.96 -17.81
C ARG A 425 14.86 12.60 -17.70
N GLN A 426 15.86 12.34 -18.57
CA GLN A 426 16.61 11.09 -18.54
C GLN A 426 17.33 10.90 -17.20
N HIS A 427 18.02 11.92 -16.71
CA HIS A 427 18.71 11.87 -15.42
C HIS A 427 17.74 11.58 -14.27
N MET A 428 16.62 12.30 -14.18
CA MET A 428 15.61 12.06 -13.14
C MET A 428 14.95 10.68 -13.28
N SER A 429 14.77 10.18 -14.51
CA SER A 429 14.26 8.82 -14.77
C SER A 429 15.19 7.74 -14.23
N GLU A 430 16.48 7.87 -14.45
CA GLU A 430 17.51 6.97 -13.92
C GLU A 430 17.51 6.98 -12.37
N GLN A 431 17.42 8.14 -11.76
CA GLN A 431 17.30 8.28 -10.32
C GLN A 431 16.01 7.66 -9.77
N ALA A 432 14.88 7.82 -10.47
CA ALA A 432 13.60 7.22 -10.10
C ALA A 432 13.67 5.69 -10.13
N LEU A 433 14.25 5.11 -11.20
CA LEU A 433 14.45 3.66 -11.30
C LEU A 433 15.40 3.14 -10.23
N ALA A 434 16.51 3.84 -9.96
CA ALA A 434 17.45 3.48 -8.91
C ALA A 434 16.78 3.51 -7.52
N PHE A 435 16.02 4.57 -7.24
CA PHE A 435 15.26 4.74 -6.00
C PHE A 435 14.25 3.60 -5.80
N ALA A 436 13.41 3.32 -6.80
CA ALA A 436 12.45 2.22 -6.72
C ALA A 436 13.15 0.85 -6.64
N GLY A 437 14.24 0.68 -7.39
CA GLY A 437 15.03 -0.56 -7.45
C GLY A 437 15.70 -0.90 -6.12
N ALA A 438 16.17 0.08 -5.36
CA ALA A 438 16.79 -0.13 -4.05
C ALA A 438 15.84 -0.81 -3.02
N HIS A 439 14.54 -0.66 -3.22
CA HIS A 439 13.51 -1.23 -2.34
C HIS A 439 12.81 -2.47 -2.93
N ARG A 440 13.07 -2.80 -4.19
CA ARG A 440 12.46 -3.95 -4.88
C ARG A 440 12.90 -5.27 -4.26
N GLY A 441 12.01 -6.28 -4.26
CA GLY A 441 12.28 -7.61 -3.70
C GLY A 441 12.16 -7.67 -2.16
N ALA A 442 11.59 -6.65 -1.51
CA ALA A 442 11.36 -6.68 -0.06
C ALA A 442 10.44 -7.85 0.33
N SER A 443 9.37 -8.08 -0.44
CA SER A 443 8.44 -9.20 -0.21
C SER A 443 9.12 -10.56 -0.39
N GLU A 444 9.96 -10.74 -1.39
CA GLU A 444 10.71 -11.98 -1.62
C GLU A 444 11.67 -12.27 -0.47
N ARG A 445 12.43 -11.26 -0.03
CA ARG A 445 13.35 -11.40 1.11
C ARG A 445 12.60 -11.72 2.41
N ILE A 446 11.44 -11.12 2.64
CA ILE A 446 10.60 -11.43 3.79
C ILE A 446 10.01 -12.84 3.67
N LEU A 447 9.46 -13.22 2.52
CA LEU A 447 8.92 -14.55 2.27
C LEU A 447 9.97 -15.64 2.49
N ALA A 448 11.20 -15.46 2.00
CA ALA A 448 12.30 -16.40 2.20
C ALA A 448 12.61 -16.65 3.69
N ARG A 449 12.33 -15.66 4.56
CA ARG A 449 12.51 -15.79 6.01
C ARG A 449 11.28 -16.35 6.73
N LEU A 450 10.07 -16.19 6.17
CA LEU A 450 8.83 -16.67 6.78
C LEU A 450 8.49 -18.10 6.40
N LEU A 451 8.78 -18.53 5.18
CA LEU A 451 8.45 -19.89 4.70
C LEU A 451 9.04 -21.01 5.59
N PRO A 452 10.29 -20.91 6.12
CA PRO A 452 10.81 -21.90 7.05
C PRO A 452 9.98 -22.05 8.34
N LEU A 453 9.32 -21.00 8.83
CA LEU A 453 8.45 -21.07 10.01
C LEU A 453 7.24 -21.99 9.76
N LEU A 454 6.72 -22.01 8.53
CA LEU A 454 5.62 -22.89 8.13
C LEU A 454 6.07 -24.34 7.94
N GLY A 455 7.32 -24.57 7.49
CA GLY A 455 7.92 -25.89 7.32
C GLY A 455 8.27 -26.55 8.65
N ALA A 456 8.78 -25.81 9.61
CA ALA A 456 9.13 -26.31 10.94
C ALA A 456 7.90 -26.82 11.72
N VAL A 457 6.72 -26.23 11.47
CA VAL A 457 5.45 -26.65 12.11
C VAL A 457 4.97 -27.99 11.54
N ARG A 458 5.14 -28.25 10.24
CA ARG A 458 4.75 -29.53 9.61
C ARG A 458 5.56 -30.74 10.11
N LEU A 459 6.75 -30.52 10.65
CA LEU A 459 7.63 -31.59 11.18
C LEU A 459 7.34 -31.93 12.67
N GLN A 460 6.52 -31.15 13.37
CA GLN A 460 6.13 -31.40 14.75
C GLN A 460 4.81 -32.17 14.90
N ASP A 461 3.99 -32.23 13.84
CA ASP A 461 2.71 -32.91 13.81
C ASP A 461 2.76 -34.27 13.06
N GLY A 462 3.91 -34.75 12.67
CA GLY A 462 4.21 -36.06 12.07
C GLY A 462 5.10 -36.89 12.99
#